data_395087824e3e6ceb3c0001e3aa671b9f
#
_entry.id   395087824e3e6ceb3c0001e3aa671b9f
#
_cell.length_a   1.000
_cell.length_b   1.000
_cell.length_c   1.000
_cell.angle_alpha   90.00
_cell.angle_beta   90.00
_cell.angle_gamma   90.00
#
_symmetry.space_group_name_H-M   'P 1'
#
loop_
_entity.id
_entity.type
_entity.pdbx_description
1 polymer ?
#
loop_
_entity_poly.entity_id
_entity_poly.type
_entity_poly.pdbx_seq_one_letter_code
_entity_poly.pdbx_strand_id
1 'polypeptide(L)'
;MTLFEKILAARGLTTRAACEEFLNPNYASVKHDPFLLPDMKKAVDRLKKAHAEGEKIVIYGDYDIDGLSATAILLDAFGKFGFKEVGAFIPNRFVEGYGMTMGAVDKVRNMGADLIVTVDTGSLCHAEIEYASSLGIDTVVTDHHNVAETPPPSVAAVNPKFPGHKYPFRDLCGAGVAFKLVQALQTELDGLPDGYEKWLLDLVALGTVCDIVTLADENRANVYWGLEVLKKQRRPGLKALMSVAGIEPEKVNARHLGFGLGPRMNAAGRLETAQYALDMLTASDGLEALEASEKLEELNIKRRSIQDEIFDEACQQADNMTDDRVLVVNSDNWNHGVIGIVASKLVEKYKKPVFIIGERGDEATGSARSFGDFSAADAVRAADDIIIKGGGHGAAAGVTLATERIDDFRRRVNEFYDSLQLKNQELYLLPRADVEIDDFSEINEELIDNLAKMEPFGNGNAEPILKITEATVLNVRRMGADGQHVKLTLRDKNDVALQMLAFNAPEEFFREVGDEVSAWFQPTVNEWQGMRSVEGRLLHLA
;
A
#
# COMPACT_ATOMS: atom_id res chain seq x y z
N MET A 1 23.35 -22.26 -16.16
CA MET A 1 22.38 -21.56 -15.29
C MET A 1 21.26 -21.06 -16.20
N THR A 2 20.03 -21.52 -16.01
CA THR A 2 18.85 -21.06 -16.78
C THR A 2 18.57 -19.59 -16.49
N LEU A 3 17.77 -18.93 -17.34
CA LEU A 3 17.38 -17.54 -17.12
C LEU A 3 16.63 -17.38 -15.77
N PHE A 4 15.77 -18.35 -15.41
CA PHE A 4 15.10 -18.33 -14.12
C PHE A 4 16.07 -18.39 -12.93
N GLU A 5 17.08 -19.24 -13.00
CA GLU A 5 18.13 -19.30 -11.98
C GLU A 5 18.95 -18.00 -11.89
N LYS A 6 19.20 -17.33 -13.03
CA LYS A 6 19.86 -16.01 -13.06
C LYS A 6 19.01 -14.94 -12.34
N ILE A 7 17.69 -14.96 -12.56
CA ILE A 7 16.74 -14.04 -11.89
C ILE A 7 16.74 -14.27 -10.37
N LEU A 8 16.66 -15.53 -9.92
CA LEU A 8 16.72 -15.86 -8.50
C LEU A 8 18.05 -15.41 -7.88
N ALA A 9 19.17 -15.68 -8.56
CA ALA A 9 20.49 -15.27 -8.09
C ALA A 9 20.67 -13.75 -8.02
N ALA A 10 20.12 -12.99 -8.96
CA ALA A 10 20.12 -11.53 -8.96
C ALA A 10 19.38 -10.95 -7.73
N ARG A 11 18.43 -11.71 -7.16
CA ARG A 11 17.69 -11.38 -5.94
C ARG A 11 18.34 -11.93 -4.65
N GLY A 12 19.57 -12.46 -4.74
CA GLY A 12 20.30 -13.01 -3.61
C GLY A 12 19.90 -14.45 -3.23
N LEU A 13 19.03 -15.10 -4.00
CA LEU A 13 18.61 -16.48 -3.81
C LEU A 13 19.62 -17.42 -4.51
N THR A 14 20.77 -17.66 -3.86
CA THR A 14 21.90 -18.38 -4.46
C THR A 14 22.04 -19.84 -4.03
N THR A 15 21.30 -20.25 -2.98
CA THR A 15 21.31 -21.64 -2.52
C THR A 15 19.99 -22.33 -2.83
N ARG A 16 20.04 -23.66 -3.06
CA ARG A 16 18.82 -24.45 -3.32
C ARG A 16 17.81 -24.33 -2.17
N ALA A 17 18.27 -24.31 -0.92
CA ALA A 17 17.40 -24.20 0.25
C ALA A 17 16.68 -22.84 0.28
N ALA A 18 17.41 -21.73 0.04
CA ALA A 18 16.81 -20.39 -0.01
C ALA A 18 15.82 -20.25 -1.17
N CYS A 19 16.13 -20.80 -2.35
CA CYS A 19 15.19 -20.83 -3.47
C CYS A 19 13.91 -21.62 -3.14
N GLU A 20 14.05 -22.80 -2.53
CA GLU A 20 12.92 -23.66 -2.17
C GLU A 20 12.02 -23.00 -1.11
N GLU A 21 12.59 -22.39 -0.10
CA GLU A 21 11.87 -21.64 0.94
C GLU A 21 11.13 -20.43 0.35
N PHE A 22 11.78 -19.69 -0.55
CA PHE A 22 11.19 -18.54 -1.21
C PHE A 22 10.03 -18.93 -2.14
N LEU A 23 10.20 -19.99 -2.94
CA LEU A 23 9.20 -20.44 -3.92
C LEU A 23 8.03 -21.18 -3.28
N ASN A 24 8.23 -21.80 -2.10
CA ASN A 24 7.24 -22.59 -1.37
C ASN A 24 7.21 -22.16 0.11
N PRO A 25 6.75 -20.96 0.44
CA PRO A 25 6.77 -20.47 1.81
C PRO A 25 5.93 -21.38 2.73
N ASN A 26 6.56 -21.89 3.78
CA ASN A 26 5.90 -22.72 4.78
C ASN A 26 5.47 -21.86 5.97
N TYR A 27 4.15 -21.75 6.17
CA TYR A 27 3.58 -20.95 7.26
C TYR A 27 4.17 -21.28 8.65
N ALA A 28 4.42 -22.56 8.93
CA ALA A 28 4.90 -22.98 10.25
C ALA A 28 6.38 -22.67 10.49
N SER A 29 7.22 -22.68 9.45
CA SER A 29 8.67 -22.47 9.57
C SER A 29 9.05 -21.00 9.58
N VAL A 30 8.24 -20.14 8.95
CA VAL A 30 8.52 -18.68 8.86
C VAL A 30 7.95 -17.91 10.05
N LYS A 31 7.03 -18.51 10.81
CA LYS A 31 6.35 -17.88 11.93
C LYS A 31 7.30 -17.64 13.12
N HIS A 32 7.55 -16.37 13.47
CA HIS A 32 8.29 -16.01 14.67
C HIS A 32 7.43 -16.02 15.93
N ASP A 33 8.04 -16.30 17.08
CA ASP A 33 7.36 -16.26 18.37
C ASP A 33 6.86 -14.83 18.68
N PRO A 34 5.53 -14.63 18.85
CA PRO A 34 4.97 -13.29 19.10
C PRO A 34 5.48 -12.64 20.40
N PHE A 35 5.89 -13.44 21.39
CA PHE A 35 6.43 -12.92 22.64
C PHE A 35 7.84 -12.33 22.54
N LEU A 36 8.49 -12.43 21.38
CA LEU A 36 9.72 -11.70 21.09
C LEU A 36 9.47 -10.23 20.78
N LEU A 37 8.23 -9.83 20.45
CA LEU A 37 7.83 -8.42 20.30
C LEU A 37 7.87 -7.70 21.65
N PRO A 38 8.21 -6.40 21.66
CA PRO A 38 8.22 -5.63 22.89
C PRO A 38 6.82 -5.61 23.53
N ASP A 39 6.77 -5.64 24.83
CA ASP A 39 5.56 -5.56 25.66
C ASP A 39 4.42 -6.55 25.32
N MET A 40 4.62 -7.51 24.40
CA MET A 40 3.58 -8.48 24.02
C MET A 40 3.02 -9.23 25.25
N LYS A 41 3.88 -9.64 26.19
CA LYS A 41 3.42 -10.31 27.41
C LYS A 41 2.54 -9.39 28.28
N LYS A 42 2.88 -8.11 28.41
CA LYS A 42 2.07 -7.14 29.16
C LYS A 42 0.71 -6.90 28.48
N ALA A 43 0.71 -6.81 27.12
CA ALA A 43 -0.52 -6.68 26.34
C ALA A 43 -1.46 -7.88 26.58
N VAL A 44 -0.92 -9.11 26.48
CA VAL A 44 -1.67 -10.33 26.74
C VAL A 44 -2.21 -10.37 28.18
N ASP A 45 -1.39 -10.05 29.18
CA ASP A 45 -1.81 -10.08 30.60
C ASP A 45 -2.93 -9.04 30.85
N ARG A 46 -2.85 -7.84 30.24
CA ARG A 46 -3.89 -6.82 30.35
C ARG A 46 -5.20 -7.25 29.70
N LEU A 47 -5.12 -7.90 28.54
CA LEU A 47 -6.29 -8.43 27.84
C LEU A 47 -6.92 -9.60 28.58
N LYS A 48 -6.12 -10.50 29.18
CA LYS A 48 -6.64 -11.56 30.05
C LYS A 48 -7.41 -11.00 31.25
N LYS A 49 -6.91 -9.93 31.85
CA LYS A 49 -7.62 -9.22 32.94
C LYS A 49 -8.96 -8.68 32.41
N ALA A 50 -8.97 -7.96 31.29
CA ALA A 50 -10.19 -7.42 30.69
C ALA A 50 -11.22 -8.52 30.39
N HIS A 51 -10.76 -9.66 29.86
CA HIS A 51 -11.60 -10.82 29.59
C HIS A 51 -12.24 -11.37 30.89
N ALA A 52 -11.45 -11.56 31.95
CA ALA A 52 -11.90 -12.12 33.23
C ALA A 52 -12.88 -11.18 33.96
N GLU A 53 -12.64 -9.88 33.90
CA GLU A 53 -13.46 -8.86 34.56
C GLU A 53 -14.65 -8.40 33.71
N GLY A 54 -14.71 -8.81 32.41
CA GLY A 54 -15.78 -8.45 31.49
C GLY A 54 -15.76 -6.97 31.11
N GLU A 55 -14.56 -6.36 31.11
CA GLU A 55 -14.35 -4.95 30.75
C GLU A 55 -14.77 -4.68 29.29
N LYS A 56 -15.22 -3.46 29.03
CA LYS A 56 -15.54 -3.00 27.69
C LYS A 56 -14.29 -2.55 26.96
N ILE A 57 -14.00 -3.24 25.85
CA ILE A 57 -12.87 -2.94 24.99
C ILE A 57 -13.35 -2.15 23.77
N VAL A 58 -12.66 -1.05 23.46
CA VAL A 58 -12.81 -0.37 22.17
C VAL A 58 -11.52 -0.49 21.39
N ILE A 59 -11.60 -1.13 20.21
CA ILE A 59 -10.52 -1.20 19.25
C ILE A 59 -10.49 0.12 18.49
N TYR A 60 -9.42 0.88 18.65
CA TYR A 60 -9.19 2.15 17.98
C TYR A 60 -8.30 1.91 16.76
N GLY A 61 -8.89 1.88 15.55
CA GLY A 61 -8.16 1.63 14.30
C GLY A 61 -7.82 2.90 13.54
N ASP A 62 -6.91 2.80 12.54
CA ASP A 62 -6.79 3.82 11.51
C ASP A 62 -7.86 3.62 10.41
N TYR A 63 -8.07 4.65 9.59
CA TYR A 63 -9.11 4.68 8.54
C TYR A 63 -8.66 4.06 7.21
N ASP A 64 -7.42 3.65 7.07
CA ASP A 64 -6.95 2.97 5.88
C ASP A 64 -7.16 1.44 5.94
N ILE A 65 -6.78 0.74 4.88
CA ILE A 65 -7.06 -0.69 4.78
C ILE A 65 -6.28 -1.51 5.81
N ASP A 66 -5.09 -1.09 6.19
CA ASP A 66 -4.30 -1.81 7.19
C ASP A 66 -4.96 -1.71 8.57
N GLY A 67 -5.33 -0.48 8.99
CA GLY A 67 -6.07 -0.25 10.23
C GLY A 67 -7.43 -0.93 10.25
N LEU A 68 -8.18 -0.90 9.14
CA LEU A 68 -9.47 -1.58 9.01
C LEU A 68 -9.33 -3.11 9.07
N SER A 69 -8.30 -3.67 8.41
CA SER A 69 -8.01 -5.10 8.45
C SER A 69 -7.59 -5.54 9.85
N ALA A 70 -6.72 -4.76 10.50
CA ALA A 70 -6.30 -4.99 11.88
C ALA A 70 -7.49 -4.96 12.86
N THR A 71 -8.39 -3.98 12.70
CA THR A 71 -9.63 -3.87 13.48
C THR A 71 -10.52 -5.09 13.28
N ALA A 72 -10.74 -5.52 12.03
CA ALA A 72 -11.55 -6.68 11.72
C ALA A 72 -10.94 -7.99 12.25
N ILE A 73 -9.60 -8.12 12.25
CA ILE A 73 -8.87 -9.26 12.85
C ILE A 73 -9.19 -9.35 14.35
N LEU A 74 -9.07 -8.23 15.08
CA LEU A 74 -9.31 -8.25 16.53
C LEU A 74 -10.79 -8.42 16.87
N LEU A 75 -11.72 -7.83 16.12
CA LEU A 75 -13.16 -8.04 16.31
C LEU A 75 -13.54 -9.53 16.16
N ASP A 76 -13.06 -10.18 15.10
CA ASP A 76 -13.30 -11.61 14.85
C ASP A 76 -12.67 -12.47 15.97
N ALA A 77 -11.39 -12.26 16.28
CA ALA A 77 -10.68 -13.06 17.27
C ALA A 77 -11.23 -12.85 18.69
N PHE A 78 -11.50 -11.61 19.13
CA PHE A 78 -12.03 -11.33 20.47
C PHE A 78 -13.43 -11.92 20.65
N GLY A 79 -14.26 -11.90 19.59
CA GLY A 79 -15.54 -12.59 19.60
C GLY A 79 -15.39 -14.10 19.83
N LYS A 80 -14.40 -14.75 19.23
CA LYS A 80 -14.10 -16.18 19.41
C LYS A 80 -13.51 -16.51 20.77
N PHE A 81 -12.63 -15.64 21.29
CA PHE A 81 -12.13 -15.79 22.66
C PHE A 81 -13.21 -15.57 23.73
N GLY A 82 -14.36 -15.01 23.39
CA GLY A 82 -15.48 -14.81 24.30
C GLY A 82 -15.38 -13.50 25.10
N PHE A 83 -14.69 -12.47 24.61
CA PHE A 83 -14.78 -11.14 25.18
C PHE A 83 -16.22 -10.63 25.07
N LYS A 84 -16.79 -10.11 26.18
CA LYS A 84 -18.22 -9.83 26.28
C LYS A 84 -18.64 -8.54 25.56
N GLU A 85 -17.85 -7.48 25.73
CA GLU A 85 -18.16 -6.16 25.22
C GLU A 85 -16.98 -5.64 24.39
N VAL A 86 -17.06 -5.77 23.08
CA VAL A 86 -16.04 -5.29 22.15
C VAL A 86 -16.68 -4.38 21.12
N GLY A 87 -16.19 -3.15 21.01
CA GLY A 87 -16.57 -2.20 19.98
C GLY A 87 -15.37 -1.76 19.17
N ALA A 88 -15.62 -1.07 18.06
CA ALA A 88 -14.58 -0.45 17.26
C ALA A 88 -14.85 1.06 17.10
N PHE A 89 -13.79 1.84 16.99
CA PHE A 89 -13.83 3.24 16.63
C PHE A 89 -12.83 3.51 15.51
N ILE A 90 -13.33 3.97 14.36
CA ILE A 90 -12.50 4.39 13.23
C ILE A 90 -12.63 5.91 13.09
N PRO A 91 -11.52 6.67 13.19
CA PRO A 91 -11.56 8.12 13.05
C PRO A 91 -11.97 8.52 11.62
N ASN A 92 -12.77 9.57 11.51
CA ASN A 92 -13.09 10.15 10.22
C ASN A 92 -12.00 11.18 9.85
N ARG A 93 -11.34 10.98 8.72
CA ARG A 93 -10.25 11.84 8.21
C ARG A 93 -10.60 13.33 8.20
N PHE A 94 -11.88 13.67 7.95
CA PHE A 94 -12.33 15.06 7.80
C PHE A 94 -12.75 15.69 9.13
N VAL A 95 -13.00 14.91 10.15
CA VAL A 95 -13.49 15.34 11.47
C VAL A 95 -12.41 15.23 12.53
N GLU A 96 -11.84 14.02 12.71
CA GLU A 96 -10.79 13.75 13.70
C GLU A 96 -9.39 13.99 13.14
N GLY A 97 -9.19 13.82 11.83
CA GLY A 97 -7.86 13.84 11.21
C GLY A 97 -7.19 12.47 11.22
N TYR A 98 -5.85 12.46 11.24
CA TYR A 98 -5.02 11.26 11.29
C TYR A 98 -4.59 10.96 12.73
N GLY A 99 -4.60 9.68 13.08
CA GLY A 99 -4.15 9.18 14.38
C GLY A 99 -5.15 9.39 15.51
N MET A 100 -4.68 9.28 16.73
CA MET A 100 -5.49 9.46 17.93
C MET A 100 -5.55 10.95 18.31
N THR A 101 -6.72 11.44 18.70
CA THR A 101 -6.93 12.82 19.16
C THR A 101 -7.69 12.85 20.48
N MET A 102 -7.54 13.94 21.27
CA MET A 102 -8.27 14.12 22.52
C MET A 102 -9.80 13.99 22.31
N GLY A 103 -10.33 14.62 21.24
CA GLY A 103 -11.77 14.53 20.92
C GLY A 103 -12.23 13.12 20.55
N ALA A 104 -11.36 12.32 19.94
CA ALA A 104 -11.64 10.91 19.66
C ALA A 104 -11.61 10.08 20.96
N VAL A 105 -10.70 10.36 21.88
CA VAL A 105 -10.69 9.75 23.23
C VAL A 105 -11.98 10.03 23.98
N ASP A 106 -12.50 11.26 23.93
CA ASP A 106 -13.79 11.60 24.54
C ASP A 106 -14.94 10.79 23.93
N LYS A 107 -14.95 10.57 22.61
CA LYS A 107 -15.96 9.73 21.96
C LYS A 107 -15.87 8.27 22.42
N VAL A 108 -14.65 7.72 22.50
CA VAL A 108 -14.40 6.36 23.00
C VAL A 108 -14.82 6.22 24.47
N ARG A 109 -14.55 7.24 25.32
CA ARG A 109 -15.06 7.31 26.68
C ARG A 109 -16.59 7.26 26.73
N ASN A 110 -17.25 8.02 25.86
CA ASN A 110 -18.71 8.04 25.79
C ASN A 110 -19.30 6.71 25.30
N MET A 111 -18.51 5.88 24.60
CA MET A 111 -18.87 4.49 24.31
C MET A 111 -18.80 3.60 25.57
N GLY A 112 -18.22 4.08 26.67
CA GLY A 112 -18.08 3.36 27.93
C GLY A 112 -16.86 2.44 27.96
N ALA A 113 -15.77 2.78 27.27
CA ALA A 113 -14.56 1.96 27.22
C ALA A 113 -13.84 1.95 28.58
N ASP A 114 -13.45 0.76 29.03
CA ASP A 114 -12.51 0.53 30.14
C ASP A 114 -11.07 0.35 29.61
N LEU A 115 -10.96 -0.16 28.38
CA LEU A 115 -9.70 -0.42 27.71
C LEU A 115 -9.77 0.00 26.23
N ILE A 116 -8.79 0.76 25.79
CA ILE A 116 -8.52 1.02 24.37
C ILE A 116 -7.44 0.04 23.89
N VAL A 117 -7.68 -0.63 22.76
CA VAL A 117 -6.64 -1.34 22.01
C VAL A 117 -6.45 -0.63 20.70
N THR A 118 -5.33 0.08 20.53
CA THR A 118 -5.06 0.70 19.24
C THR A 118 -4.53 -0.32 18.25
N VAL A 119 -4.90 -0.18 16.99
CA VAL A 119 -4.33 -0.97 15.88
C VAL A 119 -3.90 -0.02 14.77
N ASP A 120 -2.68 -0.22 14.26
CA ASP A 120 -2.11 0.58 13.18
C ASP A 120 -1.96 2.06 13.52
N THR A 121 -1.87 2.38 14.79
CA THR A 121 -1.70 3.74 15.32
C THR A 121 -1.30 3.70 16.80
N GLY A 122 -0.85 4.82 17.32
CA GLY A 122 -0.67 5.01 18.78
C GLY A 122 0.77 5.17 19.24
N SER A 123 1.77 4.73 18.47
CA SER A 123 3.18 4.79 18.89
C SER A 123 3.69 6.21 19.18
N LEU A 124 3.10 7.23 18.58
CA LEU A 124 3.45 8.64 18.77
C LEU A 124 2.40 9.43 19.56
N CYS A 125 1.30 8.81 20.01
CA CYS A 125 0.15 9.47 20.64
C CYS A 125 0.32 9.59 22.18
N HIS A 126 1.43 10.21 22.61
CA HIS A 126 1.77 10.30 24.05
C HIS A 126 0.75 11.09 24.86
N ALA A 127 0.37 12.28 24.39
CA ALA A 127 -0.56 13.16 25.09
C ALA A 127 -1.98 12.57 25.14
N GLU A 128 -2.43 11.94 24.06
CA GLU A 128 -3.75 11.34 23.94
C GLU A 128 -3.88 10.11 24.85
N ILE A 129 -2.83 9.30 24.96
CA ILE A 129 -2.79 8.12 25.82
C ILE A 129 -2.71 8.55 27.30
N GLU A 130 -1.94 9.57 27.62
CA GLU A 130 -1.93 10.16 28.97
C GLU A 130 -3.32 10.72 29.33
N TYR A 131 -3.98 11.38 28.38
CA TYR A 131 -5.34 11.87 28.56
C TYR A 131 -6.33 10.72 28.81
N ALA A 132 -6.29 9.64 28.02
CA ALA A 132 -7.11 8.46 28.24
C ALA A 132 -6.91 7.87 29.64
N SER A 133 -5.64 7.75 30.08
CA SER A 133 -5.29 7.30 31.44
C SER A 133 -5.86 8.21 32.53
N SER A 134 -5.84 9.54 32.33
CA SER A 134 -6.44 10.51 33.28
C SER A 134 -7.95 10.36 33.42
N LEU A 135 -8.61 9.78 32.42
CA LEU A 135 -10.04 9.46 32.40
C LEU A 135 -10.35 8.06 32.98
N GLY A 136 -9.31 7.32 33.41
CA GLY A 136 -9.43 5.96 33.92
C GLY A 136 -9.51 4.88 32.85
N ILE A 137 -9.12 5.18 31.61
CA ILE A 137 -9.12 4.24 30.49
C ILE A 137 -7.69 3.78 30.23
N ASP A 138 -7.43 2.49 30.38
CA ASP A 138 -6.15 1.90 30.02
C ASP A 138 -5.99 1.83 28.49
N THR A 139 -4.73 1.85 28.03
CA THR A 139 -4.42 1.70 26.59
C THR A 139 -3.39 0.60 26.37
N VAL A 140 -3.67 -0.29 25.41
CA VAL A 140 -2.71 -1.22 24.81
C VAL A 140 -2.49 -0.77 23.37
N VAL A 141 -1.25 -0.43 23.03
CA VAL A 141 -0.88 0.01 21.67
C VAL A 141 -0.40 -1.18 20.89
N THR A 142 -0.97 -1.40 19.67
CA THR A 142 -0.39 -2.25 18.63
C THR A 142 -0.22 -1.43 17.36
N ASP A 143 1.03 -1.30 16.91
CA ASP A 143 1.36 -0.38 15.82
C ASP A 143 2.63 -0.86 15.09
N HIS A 144 2.92 -0.31 13.92
CA HIS A 144 4.12 -0.57 13.14
C HIS A 144 4.78 0.71 12.61
N HIS A 145 4.18 1.86 12.84
CA HIS A 145 4.71 3.17 12.44
C HIS A 145 6.02 3.51 13.14
N ASN A 146 6.68 4.58 12.71
CA ASN A 146 7.88 5.08 13.35
C ASN A 146 7.62 5.39 14.83
N VAL A 147 8.64 5.17 15.65
CA VAL A 147 8.55 5.33 17.10
C VAL A 147 9.35 6.53 17.57
N ALA A 148 8.95 7.11 18.71
CA ALA A 148 9.75 8.08 19.44
C ALA A 148 10.88 7.38 20.22
N GLU A 149 11.79 8.16 20.82
CA GLU A 149 12.86 7.63 21.69
C GLU A 149 12.28 6.87 22.91
N THR A 150 11.14 7.30 23.40
CA THR A 150 10.43 6.65 24.51
C THR A 150 9.06 6.14 24.03
N PRO A 151 8.63 4.95 24.49
CA PRO A 151 7.27 4.47 24.25
C PRO A 151 6.20 5.41 24.83
N PRO A 152 4.98 5.44 24.29
CA PRO A 152 3.87 6.18 24.87
C PRO A 152 3.51 5.62 26.25
N PRO A 153 2.90 6.43 27.15
CA PRO A 153 2.56 6.03 28.52
C PRO A 153 1.35 5.09 28.59
N SER A 154 1.37 4.03 27.80
CA SER A 154 0.39 2.96 27.73
C SER A 154 0.74 1.80 28.68
N VAL A 155 -0.21 0.90 28.96
CA VAL A 155 0.04 -0.33 29.73
C VAL A 155 1.02 -1.24 28.97
N ALA A 156 0.90 -1.28 27.65
CA ALA A 156 1.80 -2.01 26.78
C ALA A 156 1.88 -1.30 25.40
N ALA A 157 3.07 -1.30 24.82
CA ALA A 157 3.31 -0.78 23.47
C ALA A 157 4.01 -1.85 22.60
N VAL A 158 3.22 -2.50 21.77
CA VAL A 158 3.66 -3.56 20.87
C VAL A 158 3.93 -2.95 19.50
N ASN A 159 5.20 -2.74 19.17
CA ASN A 159 5.62 -2.26 17.85
C ASN A 159 7.01 -2.83 17.52
N PRO A 160 7.18 -3.52 16.37
CA PRO A 160 8.44 -4.15 16.00
C PRO A 160 9.58 -3.14 15.73
N LYS A 161 9.30 -1.84 15.68
CA LYS A 161 10.32 -0.79 15.49
C LYS A 161 10.92 -0.28 16.80
N PHE A 162 10.32 -0.53 17.97
CA PHE A 162 10.96 -0.19 19.24
C PHE A 162 12.30 -0.92 19.39
N PRO A 163 13.33 -0.29 19.97
CA PRO A 163 14.62 -0.93 20.19
C PRO A 163 14.59 -1.93 21.35
N GLY A 164 15.59 -2.80 21.43
CA GLY A 164 15.86 -3.63 22.63
C GLY A 164 15.10 -4.96 22.71
N HIS A 165 14.27 -5.32 21.71
CA HIS A 165 13.61 -6.63 21.65
C HIS A 165 14.34 -7.62 20.73
N LYS A 166 13.87 -8.88 20.71
CA LYS A 166 14.49 -9.98 19.95
C LYS A 166 13.70 -10.39 18.72
N TYR A 167 12.60 -9.74 18.43
CA TYR A 167 11.79 -10.06 17.24
C TYR A 167 12.59 -9.76 15.97
N PRO A 168 12.78 -10.74 15.08
CA PRO A 168 13.77 -10.60 14.01
C PRO A 168 13.30 -9.74 12.83
N PHE A 169 11.99 -9.61 12.63
CA PHE A 169 11.40 -8.94 11.47
C PHE A 169 10.66 -7.65 11.86
N ARG A 170 11.09 -6.51 11.31
CA ARG A 170 10.59 -5.18 11.71
C ARG A 170 9.52 -4.59 10.81
N ASP A 171 9.30 -5.20 9.64
CA ASP A 171 8.45 -4.65 8.57
C ASP A 171 7.03 -5.24 8.56
N LEU A 172 6.51 -5.66 9.71
CA LEU A 172 5.10 -6.02 9.80
C LEU A 172 4.24 -4.78 9.53
N CYS A 173 3.09 -4.95 8.89
CA CYS A 173 2.02 -3.97 8.84
C CYS A 173 1.17 -4.01 10.14
N GLY A 174 0.27 -3.05 10.34
CA GLY A 174 -0.62 -3.00 11.50
C GLY A 174 -1.49 -4.24 11.66
N ALA A 175 -2.06 -4.77 10.55
CA ALA A 175 -2.78 -6.05 10.53
C ALA A 175 -1.88 -7.23 10.92
N GLY A 176 -0.60 -7.20 10.53
CA GLY A 176 0.40 -8.17 10.93
C GLY A 176 0.67 -8.13 12.43
N VAL A 177 0.80 -6.94 13.04
CA VAL A 177 1.00 -6.80 14.49
C VAL A 177 -0.25 -7.24 15.26
N ALA A 178 -1.46 -6.86 14.82
CA ALA A 178 -2.72 -7.34 15.40
C ALA A 178 -2.83 -8.87 15.33
N PHE A 179 -2.41 -9.45 14.21
CA PHE A 179 -2.36 -10.90 14.04
C PHE A 179 -1.38 -11.58 15.01
N LYS A 180 -0.20 -10.97 15.27
CA LYS A 180 0.74 -11.46 16.30
C LYS A 180 0.13 -11.40 17.68
N LEU A 181 -0.67 -10.38 18.01
CA LEU A 181 -1.40 -10.33 19.27
C LEU A 181 -2.40 -11.49 19.39
N VAL A 182 -3.15 -11.80 18.33
CA VAL A 182 -4.05 -12.96 18.29
C VAL A 182 -3.29 -14.26 18.52
N GLN A 183 -2.14 -14.46 17.86
CA GLN A 183 -1.29 -15.63 18.05
C GLN A 183 -0.78 -15.76 19.50
N ALA A 184 -0.40 -14.64 20.13
CA ALA A 184 0.03 -14.62 21.53
C ALA A 184 -1.14 -14.97 22.49
N LEU A 185 -2.31 -14.36 22.28
CA LEU A 185 -3.51 -14.64 23.08
C LEU A 185 -3.93 -16.12 22.99
N GLN A 186 -3.84 -16.74 21.80
CA GLN A 186 -4.20 -18.15 21.60
C GLN A 186 -3.37 -19.13 22.44
N THR A 187 -2.17 -18.73 22.87
CA THR A 187 -1.35 -19.55 23.77
C THR A 187 -1.72 -19.41 25.25
N GLU A 188 -2.52 -18.41 25.60
CA GLU A 188 -2.79 -18.01 26.99
C GLU A 188 -4.29 -17.96 27.33
N LEU A 189 -5.17 -17.96 26.32
CA LEU A 189 -6.63 -17.91 26.44
C LEU A 189 -7.27 -19.00 25.59
N ASP A 190 -8.23 -19.69 26.18
CA ASP A 190 -9.09 -20.63 25.47
C ASP A 190 -10.17 -19.88 24.66
N GLY A 191 -10.81 -20.58 23.71
CA GLY A 191 -11.96 -20.06 22.95
C GLY A 191 -11.72 -19.94 21.45
N LEU A 192 -10.52 -19.56 21.02
CA LEU A 192 -10.16 -19.59 19.61
C LEU A 192 -9.79 -21.02 19.20
N PRO A 193 -10.52 -21.69 18.28
CA PRO A 193 -10.20 -23.05 17.86
C PRO A 193 -8.80 -23.15 17.23
N ASP A 194 -8.12 -24.26 17.44
CA ASP A 194 -6.81 -24.52 16.86
C ASP A 194 -6.83 -24.36 15.33
N GLY A 195 -5.91 -23.56 14.81
CA GLY A 195 -5.79 -23.25 13.39
C GLY A 195 -6.81 -22.25 12.87
N TYR A 196 -7.70 -21.72 13.72
CA TYR A 196 -8.64 -20.68 13.31
C TYR A 196 -7.92 -19.38 12.87
N GLU A 197 -6.82 -19.06 13.52
CA GLU A 197 -6.01 -17.87 13.19
C GLU A 197 -5.61 -17.85 11.70
N LYS A 198 -5.46 -18.99 11.07
CA LYS A 198 -5.12 -19.08 9.63
C LYS A 198 -6.20 -18.51 8.72
N TRP A 199 -7.47 -18.50 9.18
CA TRP A 199 -8.55 -17.90 8.40
C TRP A 199 -8.51 -16.38 8.42
N LEU A 200 -7.78 -15.77 9.36
CA LEU A 200 -7.56 -14.32 9.42
C LEU A 200 -6.48 -13.85 8.45
N LEU A 201 -5.75 -14.77 7.81
CA LEU A 201 -4.70 -14.43 6.84
C LEU A 201 -5.24 -13.70 5.60
N ASP A 202 -6.53 -13.81 5.27
CA ASP A 202 -7.17 -13.02 4.24
C ASP A 202 -7.08 -11.52 4.54
N LEU A 203 -7.31 -11.13 5.79
CA LEU A 203 -7.21 -9.75 6.26
C LEU A 203 -5.75 -9.31 6.41
N VAL A 204 -4.87 -10.20 6.92
CA VAL A 204 -3.43 -9.90 7.03
C VAL A 204 -2.83 -9.64 5.65
N ALA A 205 -3.19 -10.46 4.64
CA ALA A 205 -2.72 -10.24 3.28
C ALA A 205 -3.22 -8.92 2.70
N LEU A 206 -4.48 -8.56 2.98
CA LEU A 206 -5.08 -7.31 2.53
C LEU A 206 -4.35 -6.10 3.12
N GLY A 207 -4.15 -6.04 4.45
CA GLY A 207 -3.39 -4.99 5.11
C GLY A 207 -1.95 -4.93 4.59
N THR A 208 -1.23 -6.06 4.60
CA THR A 208 0.17 -6.14 4.16
C THR A 208 0.40 -5.58 2.75
N VAL A 209 -0.45 -5.96 1.79
CA VAL A 209 -0.32 -5.52 0.39
C VAL A 209 -0.70 -4.06 0.23
N CYS A 210 -1.77 -3.61 0.90
CA CYS A 210 -2.29 -2.26 0.73
C CYS A 210 -1.48 -1.20 1.46
N ASP A 211 -0.79 -1.56 2.55
CA ASP A 211 0.16 -0.68 3.24
C ASP A 211 1.56 -0.66 2.58
N ILE A 212 1.75 -1.49 1.55
CA ILE A 212 2.98 -1.52 0.74
C ILE A 212 4.23 -1.87 1.57
N VAL A 213 4.10 -2.61 2.67
CA VAL A 213 5.24 -3.12 3.43
C VAL A 213 5.99 -4.22 2.65
N THR A 214 7.24 -4.46 3.02
CA THR A 214 8.12 -5.40 2.31
C THR A 214 7.57 -6.83 2.31
N LEU A 215 7.41 -7.45 1.12
CA LEU A 215 7.02 -8.85 0.95
C LEU A 215 8.20 -9.81 1.14
N ALA A 216 8.74 -9.82 2.34
CA ALA A 216 9.80 -10.71 2.79
C ALA A 216 9.37 -11.40 4.09
N ASP A 217 10.09 -12.45 4.51
CA ASP A 217 9.89 -13.13 5.79
C ASP A 217 8.41 -13.48 6.05
N GLU A 218 7.86 -13.17 7.23
CA GLU A 218 6.48 -13.44 7.60
C GLU A 218 5.46 -12.74 6.68
N ASN A 219 5.73 -11.51 6.23
CA ASN A 219 4.83 -10.79 5.33
C ASN A 219 4.60 -11.57 4.03
N ARG A 220 5.66 -12.11 3.42
CA ARG A 220 5.54 -12.91 2.22
C ARG A 220 4.71 -14.17 2.46
N ALA A 221 5.01 -14.92 3.54
CA ALA A 221 4.27 -16.12 3.88
C ALA A 221 2.79 -15.81 4.20
N ASN A 222 2.53 -14.74 4.94
CA ASN A 222 1.18 -14.32 5.30
C ASN A 222 0.36 -13.93 4.06
N VAL A 223 0.96 -13.21 3.10
CA VAL A 223 0.27 -12.86 1.84
C VAL A 223 0.05 -14.10 0.98
N TYR A 224 1.06 -14.96 0.83
CA TYR A 224 0.93 -16.20 0.07
C TYR A 224 -0.24 -17.05 0.58
N TRP A 225 -0.29 -17.34 1.88
CA TRP A 225 -1.36 -18.14 2.48
C TRP A 225 -2.68 -17.38 2.58
N GLY A 226 -2.64 -16.07 2.76
CA GLY A 226 -3.83 -15.22 2.76
C GLY A 226 -4.55 -15.21 1.42
N LEU A 227 -3.81 -15.23 0.30
CA LEU A 227 -4.38 -15.40 -1.03
C LEU A 227 -5.06 -16.78 -1.18
N GLU A 228 -4.47 -17.85 -0.63
CA GLU A 228 -5.11 -19.17 -0.60
C GLU A 228 -6.39 -19.20 0.26
N VAL A 229 -6.44 -18.43 1.35
CA VAL A 229 -7.66 -18.26 2.17
C VAL A 229 -8.72 -17.47 1.39
N LEU A 230 -8.35 -16.40 0.68
CA LEU A 230 -9.26 -15.62 -0.17
C LEU A 230 -9.95 -16.48 -1.24
N LYS A 231 -9.21 -17.39 -1.89
CA LYS A 231 -9.77 -18.36 -2.85
C LYS A 231 -10.90 -19.21 -2.25
N LYS A 232 -10.91 -19.43 -0.93
CA LYS A 232 -11.98 -20.20 -0.23
C LYS A 232 -13.26 -19.39 -0.01
N GLN A 233 -13.25 -18.06 -0.27
CA GLN A 233 -14.43 -17.19 -0.19
C GLN A 233 -15.22 -17.32 1.13
N ARG A 234 -14.53 -17.49 2.25
CA ARG A 234 -15.17 -17.75 3.54
C ARG A 234 -15.78 -16.49 4.17
N ARG A 235 -15.13 -15.32 3.98
CA ARG A 235 -15.61 -14.04 4.51
C ARG A 235 -16.64 -13.44 3.53
N PRO A 236 -17.91 -13.25 3.96
CA PRO A 236 -18.97 -12.77 3.06
C PRO A 236 -18.63 -11.45 2.39
N GLY A 237 -18.05 -10.48 3.14
CA GLY A 237 -17.68 -9.17 2.61
C GLY A 237 -16.65 -9.24 1.50
N LEU A 238 -15.51 -9.92 1.72
CA LEU A 238 -14.47 -10.05 0.68
C LEU A 238 -14.97 -10.83 -0.54
N LYS A 239 -15.82 -11.85 -0.33
CA LYS A 239 -16.48 -12.57 -1.42
C LYS A 239 -17.37 -11.64 -2.27
N ALA A 240 -18.18 -10.82 -1.62
CA ALA A 240 -19.04 -9.86 -2.31
C ALA A 240 -18.23 -8.79 -3.04
N LEU A 241 -17.21 -8.22 -2.38
CA LEU A 241 -16.36 -7.20 -2.98
C LEU A 241 -15.56 -7.73 -4.18
N MET A 242 -15.06 -8.98 -4.13
CA MET A 242 -14.41 -9.63 -5.28
C MET A 242 -15.38 -9.79 -6.44
N SER A 243 -16.64 -10.19 -6.17
CA SER A 243 -17.67 -10.33 -7.20
C SER A 243 -17.98 -8.97 -7.86
N VAL A 244 -18.19 -7.92 -7.06
CA VAL A 244 -18.43 -6.55 -7.56
C VAL A 244 -17.23 -6.03 -8.37
N ALA A 245 -16.01 -6.39 -7.97
CA ALA A 245 -14.79 -6.02 -8.68
C ALA A 245 -14.52 -6.86 -9.94
N GLY A 246 -15.33 -7.89 -10.21
CA GLY A 246 -15.11 -8.81 -11.35
C GLY A 246 -13.85 -9.68 -11.20
N ILE A 247 -13.43 -9.98 -9.98
CA ILE A 247 -12.25 -10.80 -9.68
C ILE A 247 -12.67 -12.25 -9.53
N GLU A 248 -12.15 -13.12 -10.39
CA GLU A 248 -12.32 -14.57 -10.28
C GLU A 248 -11.54 -15.10 -9.07
N PRO A 249 -12.17 -15.78 -8.11
CA PRO A 249 -11.50 -16.22 -6.88
C PRO A 249 -10.24 -17.06 -7.13
N GLU A 250 -10.27 -17.95 -8.10
CA GLU A 250 -9.14 -18.84 -8.42
C GLU A 250 -7.92 -18.08 -8.97
N LYS A 251 -8.12 -16.87 -9.50
CA LYS A 251 -7.07 -16.01 -10.09
C LYS A 251 -6.65 -14.86 -9.18
N VAL A 252 -7.19 -14.78 -7.96
CA VAL A 252 -6.84 -13.71 -7.03
C VAL A 252 -5.35 -13.72 -6.71
N ASN A 253 -4.72 -12.54 -6.78
CA ASN A 253 -3.31 -12.34 -6.46
C ASN A 253 -3.09 -10.99 -5.77
N ALA A 254 -1.85 -10.68 -5.36
CA ALA A 254 -1.53 -9.44 -4.66
C ALA A 254 -1.90 -8.17 -5.44
N ARG A 255 -1.79 -8.19 -6.77
CA ARG A 255 -2.23 -7.07 -7.61
C ARG A 255 -3.73 -6.78 -7.49
N HIS A 256 -4.56 -7.82 -7.39
CA HIS A 256 -5.99 -7.65 -7.16
C HIS A 256 -6.28 -7.03 -5.79
N LEU A 257 -5.48 -7.35 -4.76
CA LEU A 257 -5.61 -6.68 -3.45
C LEU A 257 -5.27 -5.20 -3.56
N GLY A 258 -4.07 -4.86 -4.06
CA GLY A 258 -3.58 -3.48 -4.09
C GLY A 258 -4.30 -2.56 -5.10
N PHE A 259 -4.75 -3.08 -6.23
CA PHE A 259 -5.34 -2.29 -7.33
C PHE A 259 -6.81 -2.62 -7.65
N GLY A 260 -7.33 -3.71 -7.14
CA GLY A 260 -8.73 -4.11 -7.28
C GLY A 260 -9.57 -3.79 -6.04
N LEU A 261 -9.31 -4.48 -4.93
CA LEU A 261 -10.08 -4.35 -3.69
C LEU A 261 -9.69 -3.07 -2.92
N GLY A 262 -8.40 -2.81 -2.80
CA GLY A 262 -7.85 -1.69 -2.04
C GLY A 262 -8.43 -0.32 -2.41
N PRO A 263 -8.42 0.08 -3.69
CA PRO A 263 -8.98 1.36 -4.10
C PRO A 263 -10.47 1.53 -3.79
N ARG A 264 -11.27 0.44 -3.81
CA ARG A 264 -12.70 0.45 -3.48
C ARG A 264 -12.91 0.74 -1.99
N MET A 265 -12.17 0.04 -1.14
CA MET A 265 -12.23 0.24 0.32
C MET A 265 -11.74 1.63 0.72
N ASN A 266 -10.59 2.05 0.21
CA ASN A 266 -10.01 3.36 0.50
C ASN A 266 -10.87 4.53 0.01
N ALA A 267 -11.70 4.34 -1.03
CA ALA A 267 -12.58 5.39 -1.53
C ALA A 267 -13.57 5.89 -0.47
N ALA A 268 -14.05 5.01 0.40
CA ALA A 268 -14.94 5.35 1.50
C ALA A 268 -14.34 6.38 2.45
N GLY A 269 -13.13 6.13 2.97
CA GLY A 269 -12.41 7.05 3.85
C GLY A 269 -11.90 8.33 3.16
N ARG A 270 -11.86 8.35 1.83
CA ARG A 270 -11.48 9.54 1.05
C ARG A 270 -12.64 10.47 0.73
N LEU A 271 -13.86 9.98 0.70
CA LEU A 271 -15.04 10.75 0.30
C LEU A 271 -16.06 10.93 1.43
N GLU A 272 -16.24 9.93 2.28
CA GLU A 272 -17.27 9.91 3.33
C GLU A 272 -16.69 9.38 4.66
N THR A 273 -16.82 8.09 4.91
CA THR A 273 -16.32 7.43 6.13
C THR A 273 -15.78 6.04 5.82
N ALA A 274 -14.65 5.69 6.43
CA ALA A 274 -14.06 4.36 6.32
C ALA A 274 -14.91 3.25 6.98
N GLN A 275 -15.92 3.63 7.79
CA GLN A 275 -16.83 2.69 8.44
C GLN A 275 -17.49 1.73 7.45
N TYR A 276 -17.88 2.18 6.24
CA TYR A 276 -18.45 1.31 5.21
C TYR A 276 -17.53 0.14 4.83
N ALA A 277 -16.22 0.36 4.83
CA ALA A 277 -15.27 -0.71 4.53
C ALA A 277 -15.11 -1.67 5.72
N LEU A 278 -15.16 -1.17 6.97
CA LEU A 278 -15.18 -2.02 8.15
C LEU A 278 -16.48 -2.85 8.20
N ASP A 279 -17.63 -2.24 7.93
CA ASP A 279 -18.93 -2.93 7.89
C ASP A 279 -18.91 -4.07 6.85
N MET A 280 -18.32 -3.82 5.67
CA MET A 280 -18.13 -4.86 4.65
C MET A 280 -17.23 -5.99 5.16
N LEU A 281 -16.08 -5.68 5.80
CA LEU A 281 -15.15 -6.69 6.32
C LEU A 281 -15.75 -7.54 7.43
N THR A 282 -16.66 -6.98 8.23
CA THR A 282 -17.27 -7.62 9.40
C THR A 282 -18.69 -8.15 9.14
N ALA A 283 -19.22 -7.97 7.93
CA ALA A 283 -20.55 -8.45 7.53
C ALA A 283 -20.73 -9.95 7.83
N SER A 284 -21.82 -10.30 8.48
CA SER A 284 -22.11 -11.66 8.92
C SER A 284 -22.89 -12.48 7.89
N ASP A 285 -23.61 -11.81 7.00
CA ASP A 285 -24.40 -12.45 5.95
C ASP A 285 -24.13 -11.86 4.55
N GLY A 286 -24.64 -12.54 3.52
CA GLY A 286 -24.37 -12.19 2.14
C GLY A 286 -25.09 -10.95 1.65
N LEU A 287 -26.21 -10.55 2.26
CA LEU A 287 -26.98 -9.35 1.86
C LEU A 287 -26.28 -8.09 2.36
N GLU A 288 -25.96 -8.03 3.66
CA GLU A 288 -25.16 -6.94 4.25
C GLU A 288 -23.84 -6.75 3.50
N ALA A 289 -23.16 -7.87 3.21
CA ALA A 289 -21.90 -7.88 2.48
C ALA A 289 -22.04 -7.28 1.07
N LEU A 290 -23.13 -7.61 0.36
CA LEU A 290 -23.37 -7.11 -0.99
C LEU A 290 -23.69 -5.62 -0.97
N GLU A 291 -24.62 -5.19 -0.11
CA GLU A 291 -25.00 -3.77 0.02
C GLU A 291 -23.78 -2.89 0.35
N ALA A 292 -22.95 -3.31 1.32
CA ALA A 292 -21.73 -2.60 1.66
C ALA A 292 -20.72 -2.58 0.49
N SER A 293 -20.57 -3.68 -0.25
CA SER A 293 -19.67 -3.77 -1.39
C SER A 293 -20.11 -2.90 -2.57
N GLU A 294 -21.40 -2.83 -2.85
CA GLU A 294 -21.98 -1.95 -3.87
C GLU A 294 -21.79 -0.47 -3.51
N LYS A 295 -21.95 -0.11 -2.23
CA LYS A 295 -21.64 1.24 -1.74
C LYS A 295 -20.17 1.61 -1.93
N LEU A 296 -19.26 0.68 -1.66
CA LEU A 296 -17.83 0.89 -1.88
C LEU A 296 -17.50 1.08 -3.37
N GLU A 297 -18.15 0.35 -4.28
CA GLU A 297 -17.96 0.54 -5.72
C GLU A 297 -18.52 1.89 -6.20
N GLU A 298 -19.71 2.30 -5.72
CA GLU A 298 -20.27 3.63 -6.00
C GLU A 298 -19.27 4.73 -5.62
N LEU A 299 -18.73 4.68 -4.40
CA LEU A 299 -17.75 5.64 -3.90
C LEU A 299 -16.43 5.59 -4.69
N ASN A 300 -15.99 4.42 -5.11
CA ASN A 300 -14.79 4.28 -5.93
C ASN A 300 -14.97 4.85 -7.34
N ILE A 301 -16.14 4.68 -7.96
CA ILE A 301 -16.49 5.31 -9.24
C ILE A 301 -16.47 6.83 -9.09
N LYS A 302 -17.14 7.36 -8.05
CA LYS A 302 -17.16 8.79 -7.74
C LYS A 302 -15.76 9.34 -7.48
N ARG A 303 -14.94 8.63 -6.70
CA ARG A 303 -13.56 9.03 -6.43
C ARG A 303 -12.73 9.09 -7.72
N ARG A 304 -12.90 8.13 -8.66
CA ARG A 304 -12.20 8.14 -9.96
C ARG A 304 -12.63 9.35 -10.80
N SER A 305 -13.91 9.67 -10.88
CA SER A 305 -14.40 10.86 -11.60
C SER A 305 -13.75 12.15 -11.05
N ILE A 306 -13.82 12.35 -9.72
CA ILE A 306 -13.19 13.50 -9.07
C ILE A 306 -11.67 13.55 -9.33
N GLN A 307 -11.00 12.40 -9.28
CA GLN A 307 -9.57 12.30 -9.53
C GLN A 307 -9.22 12.71 -10.96
N ASP A 308 -9.99 12.28 -11.95
CA ASP A 308 -9.73 12.58 -13.36
C ASP A 308 -10.03 14.06 -13.66
N GLU A 309 -11.09 14.63 -13.11
CA GLU A 309 -11.39 16.07 -13.20
C GLU A 309 -10.25 16.93 -12.61
N ILE A 310 -9.78 16.60 -11.39
CA ILE A 310 -8.64 17.29 -10.76
C ILE A 310 -7.36 17.12 -11.59
N PHE A 311 -7.12 15.92 -12.12
CA PHE A 311 -5.93 15.63 -12.91
C PHE A 311 -5.89 16.45 -14.20
N ASP A 312 -7.01 16.57 -14.91
CA ASP A 312 -7.10 17.32 -16.15
C ASP A 312 -6.87 18.84 -15.90
N GLU A 313 -7.50 19.40 -14.86
CA GLU A 313 -7.29 20.79 -14.46
C GLU A 313 -5.84 21.07 -14.02
N ALA A 314 -5.27 20.17 -13.20
CA ALA A 314 -3.89 20.26 -12.76
C ALA A 314 -2.89 20.16 -13.92
N CYS A 315 -3.16 19.32 -14.93
CA CYS A 315 -2.36 19.26 -16.15
C CYS A 315 -2.37 20.57 -16.92
N GLN A 316 -3.53 21.24 -17.06
CA GLN A 316 -3.62 22.53 -17.73
C GLN A 316 -2.77 23.60 -17.02
N GLN A 317 -2.69 23.56 -15.69
CA GLN A 317 -1.81 24.47 -14.94
C GLN A 317 -0.34 24.10 -15.15
N ALA A 318 0.01 22.81 -15.00
CA ALA A 318 1.38 22.31 -15.11
C ALA A 318 1.99 22.54 -16.51
N ASP A 319 1.19 22.46 -17.57
CA ASP A 319 1.63 22.73 -18.94
C ASP A 319 2.12 24.18 -19.15
N ASN A 320 1.69 25.12 -18.30
CA ASN A 320 2.15 26.51 -18.27
C ASN A 320 3.36 26.74 -17.33
N MET A 321 3.80 25.71 -16.58
CA MET A 321 4.90 25.80 -15.60
C MET A 321 6.17 25.11 -16.14
N THR A 322 6.56 25.41 -17.38
CA THR A 322 7.67 24.73 -18.07
C THR A 322 9.00 24.93 -17.36
N ASP A 323 9.24 26.10 -16.79
CA ASP A 323 10.51 26.48 -16.15
C ASP A 323 10.61 25.99 -14.70
N ASP A 324 9.48 25.67 -14.05
CA ASP A 324 9.46 25.19 -12.68
C ASP A 324 10.08 23.79 -12.54
N ARG A 325 10.96 23.64 -11.56
CA ARG A 325 11.58 22.34 -11.19
C ARG A 325 10.65 21.51 -10.33
N VAL A 326 9.83 22.17 -9.51
CA VAL A 326 8.81 21.59 -8.64
C VAL A 326 7.47 22.19 -9.05
N LEU A 327 6.54 21.34 -9.47
CA LEU A 327 5.20 21.79 -9.84
C LEU A 327 4.38 22.08 -8.57
N VAL A 328 3.81 23.28 -8.48
CA VAL A 328 2.88 23.65 -7.41
C VAL A 328 1.59 24.11 -8.06
N VAL A 329 0.56 23.27 -8.02
CA VAL A 329 -0.74 23.51 -8.63
C VAL A 329 -1.83 23.61 -7.56
N ASN A 330 -2.85 24.45 -7.76
CA ASN A 330 -3.85 24.74 -6.73
C ASN A 330 -5.22 25.07 -7.33
N SER A 331 -6.28 24.77 -6.57
CA SER A 331 -7.65 25.21 -6.87
C SER A 331 -8.54 25.16 -5.62
N ASP A 332 -9.61 25.94 -5.61
CA ASP A 332 -10.59 26.05 -4.52
C ASP A 332 -11.59 24.88 -4.46
N ASN A 333 -11.68 24.09 -5.53
CA ASN A 333 -12.65 22.99 -5.65
C ASN A 333 -12.05 21.59 -5.45
N TRP A 334 -10.76 21.46 -5.20
CA TRP A 334 -10.11 20.16 -5.14
C TRP A 334 -10.34 19.44 -3.81
N ASN A 335 -10.79 18.18 -3.92
CA ASN A 335 -11.05 17.34 -2.77
C ASN A 335 -9.75 16.88 -2.10
N HIS A 336 -9.54 17.27 -0.83
CA HIS A 336 -8.33 16.95 -0.06
C HIS A 336 -8.08 15.45 0.14
N GLY A 337 -9.12 14.61 0.09
CA GLY A 337 -8.99 13.15 0.16
C GLY A 337 -8.42 12.52 -1.12
N VAL A 338 -8.45 13.27 -2.25
CA VAL A 338 -8.10 12.75 -3.59
C VAL A 338 -6.81 13.35 -4.13
N ILE A 339 -6.47 14.60 -3.77
CA ILE A 339 -5.30 15.33 -4.31
C ILE A 339 -3.98 14.54 -4.21
N GLY A 340 -3.75 13.78 -3.14
CA GLY A 340 -2.53 12.99 -2.98
C GLY A 340 -2.37 11.89 -4.04
N ILE A 341 -3.48 11.37 -4.59
CA ILE A 341 -3.45 10.39 -5.69
C ILE A 341 -3.10 11.10 -7.00
N VAL A 342 -3.68 12.30 -7.20
CA VAL A 342 -3.39 13.11 -8.39
C VAL A 342 -1.93 13.57 -8.40
N ALA A 343 -1.36 13.93 -7.25
CA ALA A 343 0.06 14.27 -7.14
C ALA A 343 0.97 13.16 -7.70
N SER A 344 0.67 11.89 -7.35
CA SER A 344 1.43 10.75 -7.89
C SER A 344 1.32 10.63 -9.42
N LYS A 345 0.11 10.79 -9.97
CA LYS A 345 -0.10 10.77 -11.43
C LYS A 345 0.64 11.92 -12.15
N LEU A 346 0.68 13.10 -11.54
CA LEU A 346 1.42 14.24 -12.10
C LEU A 346 2.94 13.99 -12.08
N VAL A 347 3.48 13.39 -11.02
CA VAL A 347 4.89 12.96 -10.97
C VAL A 347 5.20 11.97 -12.11
N GLU A 348 4.33 10.99 -12.33
CA GLU A 348 4.49 10.02 -13.42
C GLU A 348 4.48 10.68 -14.80
N LYS A 349 3.59 11.67 -15.03
CA LYS A 349 3.46 12.36 -16.31
C LYS A 349 4.59 13.36 -16.57
N TYR A 350 4.87 14.22 -15.60
CA TYR A 350 5.79 15.36 -15.80
C TYR A 350 7.23 15.08 -15.39
N LYS A 351 7.48 13.96 -14.69
CA LYS A 351 8.81 13.59 -14.17
C LYS A 351 9.42 14.70 -13.31
N LYS A 352 8.59 15.41 -12.55
CA LYS A 352 8.95 16.49 -11.62
C LYS A 352 8.32 16.21 -10.25
N PRO A 353 8.94 16.65 -9.12
CA PRO A 353 8.24 16.70 -7.84
C PRO A 353 7.01 17.59 -7.92
N VAL A 354 5.94 17.25 -7.19
CA VAL A 354 4.64 17.93 -7.27
C VAL A 354 4.11 18.23 -5.88
N PHE A 355 3.62 19.46 -5.69
CA PHE A 355 2.71 19.86 -4.64
C PHE A 355 1.36 20.19 -5.26
N ILE A 356 0.30 19.54 -4.80
CA ILE A 356 -1.07 19.81 -5.22
C ILE A 356 -1.86 20.33 -4.03
N ILE A 357 -2.46 21.50 -4.16
CA ILE A 357 -3.03 22.26 -3.04
C ILE A 357 -4.51 22.52 -3.29
N GLY A 358 -5.35 22.06 -2.35
CA GLY A 358 -6.77 22.39 -2.32
C GLY A 358 -7.02 23.57 -1.38
N GLU A 359 -7.74 24.57 -1.85
CA GLU A 359 -8.06 25.79 -1.11
C GLU A 359 -9.40 25.65 -0.38
N ARG A 360 -9.50 26.25 0.80
CA ARG A 360 -10.75 26.35 1.59
C ARG A 360 -10.83 27.73 2.27
N GLY A 361 -11.30 28.72 1.53
CA GLY A 361 -11.32 30.10 2.02
C GLY A 361 -9.90 30.63 2.24
N ASP A 362 -9.60 31.03 3.47
CA ASP A 362 -8.30 31.64 3.81
C ASP A 362 -7.19 30.59 4.07
N GLU A 363 -7.53 29.31 4.17
CA GLU A 363 -6.59 28.21 4.42
C GLU A 363 -6.54 27.23 3.24
N ALA A 364 -5.35 26.75 2.93
CA ALA A 364 -5.11 25.78 1.88
C ALA A 364 -4.31 24.59 2.41
N THR A 365 -4.70 23.39 2.00
CA THR A 365 -4.01 22.14 2.38
C THR A 365 -3.51 21.41 1.15
N GLY A 366 -2.23 21.05 1.15
CA GLY A 366 -1.56 20.40 0.04
C GLY A 366 -1.03 19.01 0.36
N SER A 367 -0.87 18.23 -0.69
CA SER A 367 -0.18 16.95 -0.68
C SER A 367 0.96 16.96 -1.69
N ALA A 368 2.14 16.55 -1.25
CA ALA A 368 3.31 16.44 -2.10
C ALA A 368 3.62 14.99 -2.46
N ARG A 369 4.19 14.81 -3.64
CA ARG A 369 4.86 13.57 -4.06
C ARG A 369 6.18 13.91 -4.73
N SER A 370 7.19 13.09 -4.46
CA SER A 370 8.54 13.28 -4.97
C SER A 370 9.23 11.96 -5.27
N PHE A 371 10.41 12.03 -5.86
CA PHE A 371 11.27 10.91 -6.17
C PHE A 371 12.74 11.33 -6.16
N GLY A 372 13.64 10.34 -6.19
CA GLY A 372 15.08 10.59 -6.23
C GLY A 372 15.60 11.30 -4.98
N ASP A 373 16.49 12.24 -5.20
CA ASP A 373 17.20 12.96 -4.13
C ASP A 373 16.44 14.20 -3.63
N PHE A 374 15.31 14.56 -4.24
CA PHE A 374 14.49 15.67 -3.77
C PHE A 374 13.54 15.20 -2.66
N SER A 375 13.77 15.68 -1.45
CA SER A 375 12.92 15.39 -0.30
C SER A 375 11.75 16.38 -0.20
N ALA A 376 10.52 15.90 -0.35
CA ALA A 376 9.32 16.70 -0.16
C ALA A 376 9.22 17.27 1.27
N ALA A 377 9.61 16.50 2.29
CA ALA A 377 9.61 16.95 3.68
C ALA A 377 10.63 18.05 3.93
N ASP A 378 11.82 17.99 3.30
CA ASP A 378 12.84 19.06 3.43
C ASP A 378 12.41 20.32 2.71
N ALA A 379 11.73 20.20 1.57
CA ALA A 379 11.15 21.34 0.86
C ALA A 379 10.08 22.05 1.71
N VAL A 380 9.23 21.27 2.42
CA VAL A 380 8.26 21.82 3.38
C VAL A 380 8.98 22.55 4.52
N ARG A 381 10.03 21.96 5.10
CA ARG A 381 10.85 22.61 6.15
C ARG A 381 11.55 23.89 5.66
N ALA A 382 12.01 23.92 4.40
CA ALA A 382 12.60 25.11 3.82
C ALA A 382 11.62 26.29 3.68
N ALA A 383 10.32 26.04 3.81
CA ALA A 383 9.23 27.01 3.77
C ALA A 383 8.55 27.22 5.14
N ASP A 384 9.18 26.85 6.25
CA ASP A 384 8.58 26.84 7.60
C ASP A 384 8.04 28.24 8.03
N ASP A 385 8.66 29.33 7.56
CA ASP A 385 8.21 30.71 7.77
C ASP A 385 6.98 31.12 6.92
N ILE A 386 6.56 30.30 5.98
CA ILE A 386 5.46 30.55 5.05
C ILE A 386 4.22 29.72 5.41
N ILE A 387 4.43 28.53 5.96
CA ILE A 387 3.39 27.53 6.22
C ILE A 387 2.81 27.66 7.64
N ILE A 388 1.60 27.16 7.83
CA ILE A 388 0.96 27.03 9.16
C ILE A 388 1.45 25.74 9.84
N LYS A 389 1.49 24.65 9.08
CA LYS A 389 2.02 23.34 9.52
C LYS A 389 2.38 22.49 8.32
N GLY A 390 3.30 21.57 8.50
CA GLY A 390 3.66 20.62 7.45
C GLY A 390 4.62 19.56 7.95
N GLY A 391 4.77 18.50 7.14
CA GLY A 391 5.67 17.40 7.45
C GLY A 391 5.44 16.20 6.56
N GLY A 392 6.24 15.16 6.78
CA GLY A 392 6.18 13.93 5.98
C GLY A 392 7.54 13.28 5.85
N HIS A 393 7.74 12.60 4.72
CA HIS A 393 8.96 11.89 4.37
C HIS A 393 9.50 12.39 3.02
N GLY A 394 10.67 11.88 2.62
CA GLY A 394 11.29 12.30 1.35
C GLY A 394 10.36 12.20 0.15
N ALA A 395 9.66 11.08 0.00
CA ALA A 395 8.80 10.81 -1.16
C ALA A 395 7.39 11.45 -1.06
N ALA A 396 6.92 11.82 0.13
CA ALA A 396 5.56 12.32 0.34
C ALA A 396 5.48 13.24 1.56
N ALA A 397 4.80 14.37 1.42
CA ALA A 397 4.60 15.32 2.50
C ALA A 397 3.20 15.96 2.43
N GLY A 398 2.75 16.50 3.56
CA GLY A 398 1.59 17.35 3.67
C GLY A 398 1.99 18.76 4.06
N VAL A 399 1.22 19.76 3.62
CA VAL A 399 1.42 21.16 3.97
C VAL A 399 0.08 21.86 4.17
N THR A 400 0.02 22.76 5.14
CA THR A 400 -1.10 23.68 5.34
C THR A 400 -0.55 25.10 5.40
N LEU A 401 -1.14 26.02 4.66
CA LEU A 401 -0.69 27.41 4.55
C LEU A 401 -1.89 28.33 4.30
N ALA A 402 -1.68 29.64 4.47
CA ALA A 402 -2.68 30.62 4.05
C ALA A 402 -2.78 30.65 2.52
N THR A 403 -4.01 30.73 1.98
CA THR A 403 -4.26 30.70 0.52
C THR A 403 -3.47 31.79 -0.22
N GLU A 404 -3.34 32.98 0.35
CA GLU A 404 -2.56 34.09 -0.21
C GLU A 404 -1.04 33.84 -0.28
N ARG A 405 -0.53 32.81 0.42
CA ARG A 405 0.91 32.48 0.46
C ARG A 405 1.30 31.35 -0.52
N ILE A 406 0.37 30.87 -1.35
CA ILE A 406 0.66 29.76 -2.28
C ILE A 406 1.77 30.14 -3.28
N ASP A 407 1.78 31.36 -3.82
CA ASP A 407 2.81 31.79 -4.76
C ASP A 407 4.18 31.97 -4.09
N ASP A 408 4.22 32.44 -2.84
CA ASP A 408 5.44 32.51 -2.05
C ASP A 408 5.99 31.09 -1.78
N PHE A 409 5.11 30.13 -1.47
CA PHE A 409 5.48 28.75 -1.29
C PHE A 409 6.03 28.12 -2.58
N ARG A 410 5.37 28.36 -3.74
CA ARG A 410 5.84 27.90 -5.06
C ARG A 410 7.26 28.39 -5.34
N ARG A 411 7.50 29.67 -5.14
CA ARG A 411 8.85 30.26 -5.32
C ARG A 411 9.86 29.59 -4.39
N ARG A 412 9.55 29.44 -3.09
CA ARG A 412 10.46 28.88 -2.09
C ARG A 412 10.86 27.44 -2.37
N VAL A 413 9.93 26.56 -2.76
CA VAL A 413 10.25 25.16 -3.05
C VAL A 413 11.07 25.00 -4.33
N ASN A 414 10.90 25.89 -5.32
CA ASN A 414 11.73 25.92 -6.52
C ASN A 414 13.15 26.46 -6.21
N GLU A 415 13.29 27.53 -5.42
CA GLU A 415 14.58 28.02 -4.92
C GLU A 415 15.32 26.93 -4.11
N PHE A 416 14.59 26.18 -3.29
CA PHE A 416 15.16 25.05 -2.54
C PHE A 416 15.68 23.96 -3.49
N TYR A 417 14.90 23.57 -4.53
CA TYR A 417 15.34 22.61 -5.53
C TYR A 417 16.64 23.05 -6.21
N ASP A 418 16.69 24.30 -6.67
CA ASP A 418 17.87 24.85 -7.36
C ASP A 418 19.12 24.87 -6.46
N SER A 419 18.95 25.10 -5.15
CA SER A 419 20.02 25.09 -4.16
C SER A 419 20.69 23.71 -4.01
N LEU A 420 19.95 22.63 -4.28
CA LEU A 420 20.44 21.26 -4.17
C LEU A 420 21.32 20.82 -5.34
N GLN A 421 21.30 21.55 -6.47
CA GLN A 421 22.05 21.24 -7.69
C GLN A 421 21.89 19.79 -8.17
N LEU A 422 20.69 19.25 -8.06
CA LEU A 422 20.37 17.87 -8.42
C LEU A 422 20.58 17.61 -9.91
N LYS A 423 21.09 16.41 -10.24
CA LYS A 423 21.35 15.99 -11.63
C LYS A 423 20.72 14.63 -11.88
N ASN A 424 20.32 14.40 -13.13
CA ASN A 424 19.87 13.09 -13.63
C ASN A 424 18.77 12.45 -12.77
N GLN A 425 17.85 13.26 -12.23
CA GLN A 425 16.78 12.76 -11.36
C GLN A 425 15.84 11.79 -12.09
N GLU A 426 15.66 11.96 -13.41
CA GLU A 426 14.90 11.07 -14.28
C GLU A 426 15.39 9.62 -14.26
N LEU A 427 16.68 9.37 -13.96
CA LEU A 427 17.22 8.02 -13.86
C LEU A 427 16.59 7.18 -12.74
N TYR A 428 16.09 7.83 -11.68
CA TYR A 428 15.37 7.14 -10.61
C TYR A 428 14.02 6.58 -11.04
N LEU A 429 13.48 7.06 -12.16
CA LEU A 429 12.20 6.63 -12.73
C LEU A 429 12.37 5.52 -13.78
N LEU A 430 13.61 5.19 -14.15
CA LEU A 430 13.87 4.10 -15.10
C LEU A 430 13.68 2.73 -14.43
N PRO A 431 13.10 1.76 -15.13
CA PRO A 431 12.98 0.42 -14.60
C PRO A 431 14.36 -0.23 -14.43
N ARG A 432 14.58 -0.83 -13.26
CA ARG A 432 15.80 -1.59 -12.99
C ARG A 432 15.60 -3.04 -13.41
N ALA A 433 16.38 -3.51 -14.38
CA ALA A 433 16.34 -4.90 -14.80
C ALA A 433 16.98 -5.83 -13.76
N ASP A 434 16.35 -6.99 -13.51
CA ASP A 434 16.95 -8.08 -12.73
C ASP A 434 18.07 -8.74 -13.52
N VAL A 435 17.87 -8.95 -14.83
CA VAL A 435 18.83 -9.62 -15.72
C VAL A 435 18.84 -8.94 -17.07
N GLU A 436 20.04 -8.74 -17.63
CA GLU A 436 20.25 -8.42 -19.04
C GLU A 436 20.40 -9.72 -19.82
N ILE A 437 19.64 -9.86 -20.91
CA ILE A 437 19.62 -11.04 -21.78
C ILE A 437 20.22 -10.73 -23.14
N ASP A 438 20.80 -11.75 -23.77
CA ASP A 438 21.42 -11.65 -25.08
C ASP A 438 20.46 -11.95 -26.23
N ASP A 439 19.41 -12.74 -25.97
CA ASP A 439 18.42 -13.17 -26.94
C ASP A 439 17.10 -13.59 -26.27
N PHE A 440 16.07 -13.86 -27.07
CA PHE A 440 14.74 -14.24 -26.60
C PHE A 440 14.52 -15.75 -26.48
N SER A 441 15.52 -16.59 -26.71
CA SER A 441 15.36 -18.04 -26.80
C SER A 441 14.83 -18.69 -25.51
N GLU A 442 15.18 -18.13 -24.34
CA GLU A 442 14.69 -18.61 -23.03
C GLU A 442 13.33 -17.97 -22.64
N ILE A 443 12.77 -17.04 -23.44
CA ILE A 443 11.47 -16.41 -23.15
C ILE A 443 10.35 -17.31 -23.70
N ASN A 444 9.93 -18.25 -22.88
CA ASN A 444 8.96 -19.29 -23.24
C ASN A 444 7.93 -19.53 -22.12
N GLU A 445 6.94 -20.38 -22.35
CA GLU A 445 5.90 -20.69 -21.35
C GLU A 445 6.47 -21.30 -20.06
N GLU A 446 7.51 -22.11 -20.15
CA GLU A 446 8.17 -22.69 -18.97
C GLU A 446 8.76 -21.62 -18.07
N LEU A 447 9.41 -20.59 -18.66
CA LEU A 447 9.88 -19.42 -17.90
C LEU A 447 8.71 -18.73 -17.19
N ILE A 448 7.61 -18.46 -17.88
CA ILE A 448 6.45 -17.78 -17.30
C ILE A 448 5.88 -18.57 -16.13
N ASP A 449 5.71 -19.89 -16.28
CA ASP A 449 5.22 -20.77 -15.22
C ASP A 449 6.17 -20.80 -14.01
N ASN A 450 7.48 -20.67 -14.24
CA ASN A 450 8.47 -20.57 -13.17
C ASN A 450 8.43 -19.18 -12.51
N LEU A 451 8.27 -18.08 -13.27
CA LEU A 451 8.12 -16.73 -12.72
C LEU A 451 6.86 -16.62 -11.85
N ALA A 452 5.76 -17.27 -12.23
CA ALA A 452 4.54 -17.31 -11.42
C ALA A 452 4.76 -17.89 -10.02
N LYS A 453 5.71 -18.81 -9.83
CA LYS A 453 6.07 -19.35 -8.50
C LYS A 453 6.74 -18.31 -7.59
N MET A 454 7.22 -17.21 -8.15
CA MET A 454 7.78 -16.11 -7.38
C MET A 454 6.72 -15.21 -6.75
N GLU A 455 5.45 -15.36 -7.10
CA GLU A 455 4.34 -14.64 -6.43
C GLU A 455 4.27 -14.97 -4.91
N PRO A 456 3.74 -14.07 -4.09
CA PRO A 456 3.11 -12.79 -4.41
C PRO A 456 4.13 -11.69 -4.75
N PHE A 457 3.83 -10.90 -5.78
CA PHE A 457 4.62 -9.73 -6.15
C PHE A 457 4.13 -8.47 -5.42
N GLY A 458 5.07 -7.57 -5.09
CA GLY A 458 4.81 -6.31 -4.41
C GLY A 458 6.11 -5.63 -3.98
N ASN A 459 6.04 -4.78 -2.96
CA ASN A 459 7.23 -4.11 -2.44
C ASN A 459 8.25 -5.14 -1.90
N GLY A 460 9.53 -4.98 -2.24
CA GLY A 460 10.59 -5.93 -1.89
C GLY A 460 10.61 -7.23 -2.71
N ASN A 461 9.55 -7.53 -3.47
CA ASN A 461 9.47 -8.63 -4.43
C ASN A 461 8.73 -8.19 -5.70
N ALA A 462 9.31 -7.26 -6.46
CA ALA A 462 8.72 -6.78 -7.70
C ALA A 462 8.64 -7.89 -8.76
N GLU A 463 7.70 -7.77 -9.70
CA GLU A 463 7.64 -8.64 -10.88
C GLU A 463 8.95 -8.52 -11.68
N PRO A 464 9.58 -9.64 -12.10
CA PRO A 464 10.90 -9.61 -12.73
C PRO A 464 10.93 -8.79 -14.02
N ILE A 465 11.96 -7.95 -14.15
CA ILE A 465 12.21 -7.11 -15.32
C ILE A 465 13.46 -7.63 -16.04
N LEU A 466 13.31 -7.89 -17.32
CA LEU A 466 14.41 -8.24 -18.20
C LEU A 466 14.78 -7.05 -19.09
N LYS A 467 16.05 -6.98 -19.46
CA LYS A 467 16.56 -6.01 -20.42
C LYS A 467 17.21 -6.75 -21.60
N ILE A 468 16.87 -6.34 -22.81
CA ILE A 468 17.63 -6.72 -24.00
C ILE A 468 18.26 -5.48 -24.62
N THR A 469 19.47 -5.60 -25.11
CA THR A 469 20.18 -4.57 -25.88
C THR A 469 20.25 -4.99 -27.37
N GLU A 470 20.39 -4.02 -28.26
CA GLU A 470 20.61 -4.26 -29.70
C GLU A 470 19.51 -5.09 -30.40
N ALA A 471 18.26 -4.95 -29.95
CA ALA A 471 17.13 -5.57 -30.63
C ALA A 471 16.64 -4.69 -31.77
N THR A 472 16.30 -5.31 -32.93
CA THR A 472 15.81 -4.60 -34.13
C THR A 472 14.29 -4.54 -34.15
N VAL A 473 13.71 -3.39 -34.38
CA VAL A 473 12.26 -3.20 -34.56
C VAL A 473 11.83 -3.75 -35.92
N LEU A 474 11.01 -4.82 -35.92
CA LEU A 474 10.46 -5.41 -37.15
C LEU A 474 9.09 -4.85 -37.53
N ASN A 475 8.28 -4.48 -36.52
CA ASN A 475 6.93 -4.00 -36.75
C ASN A 475 6.50 -3.07 -35.60
N VAL A 476 5.72 -2.05 -35.94
CA VAL A 476 5.13 -1.09 -35.00
C VAL A 476 3.65 -0.97 -35.30
N ARG A 477 2.80 -1.23 -34.33
CA ARG A 477 1.35 -1.09 -34.48
C ARG A 477 0.77 -0.25 -33.38
N ARG A 478 0.14 0.87 -33.71
CA ARG A 478 -0.68 1.65 -32.80
C ARG A 478 -2.00 0.92 -32.51
N MET A 479 -2.47 0.95 -31.28
CA MET A 479 -3.70 0.32 -30.82
C MET A 479 -4.44 1.23 -29.84
N GLY A 480 -5.74 0.91 -29.61
CA GLY A 480 -6.65 1.76 -28.84
C GLY A 480 -7.39 2.76 -29.74
N ALA A 481 -8.48 3.35 -29.22
CA ALA A 481 -9.32 4.26 -30.01
C ALA A 481 -8.54 5.52 -30.45
N ASP A 482 -7.65 6.00 -29.58
CA ASP A 482 -6.82 7.20 -29.82
C ASP A 482 -5.37 6.85 -30.19
N GLY A 483 -5.07 5.58 -30.49
CA GLY A 483 -3.74 5.12 -30.83
C GLY A 483 -2.72 5.20 -29.69
N GLN A 484 -3.21 5.26 -28.44
CA GLN A 484 -2.40 5.48 -27.23
C GLN A 484 -1.61 4.25 -26.76
N HIS A 485 -1.83 3.08 -27.34
CA HIS A 485 -1.09 1.85 -27.03
C HIS A 485 -0.18 1.49 -28.21
N VAL A 486 0.92 0.82 -27.92
CA VAL A 486 1.83 0.32 -28.96
C VAL A 486 2.07 -1.18 -28.80
N LYS A 487 2.06 -1.88 -29.93
CA LYS A 487 2.55 -3.25 -30.04
C LYS A 487 3.74 -3.24 -31.00
N LEU A 488 4.91 -3.61 -30.46
CA LEU A 488 6.15 -3.76 -31.23
C LEU A 488 6.44 -5.24 -31.46
N THR A 489 7.09 -5.56 -32.56
CA THR A 489 7.78 -6.84 -32.73
C THR A 489 9.27 -6.54 -32.76
N LEU A 490 10.00 -7.01 -31.74
CA LEU A 490 11.45 -6.89 -31.66
C LEU A 490 12.11 -8.21 -32.05
N ARG A 491 13.22 -8.13 -32.76
CA ARG A 491 14.05 -9.28 -33.18
C ARG A 491 15.42 -9.15 -32.54
N ASP A 492 15.89 -10.24 -31.93
CA ASP A 492 17.23 -10.30 -31.38
C ASP A 492 18.30 -10.64 -32.45
N LYS A 493 19.56 -10.72 -31.99
CA LYS A 493 20.72 -11.08 -32.86
C LYS A 493 20.67 -12.51 -33.45
N ASN A 494 19.83 -13.40 -32.90
CA ASN A 494 19.67 -14.79 -33.31
C ASN A 494 18.43 -15.01 -34.21
N ASP A 495 17.83 -13.92 -34.74
CA ASP A 495 16.60 -13.91 -35.52
C ASP A 495 15.35 -14.42 -34.79
N VAL A 496 15.37 -14.46 -33.43
CA VAL A 496 14.18 -14.76 -32.66
C VAL A 496 13.37 -13.47 -32.42
N ALA A 497 12.07 -13.53 -32.69
CA ALA A 497 11.18 -12.39 -32.56
C ALA A 497 10.27 -12.53 -31.35
N LEU A 498 10.10 -11.43 -30.57
CA LEU A 498 9.19 -11.35 -29.46
C LEU A 498 8.27 -10.11 -29.61
N GLN A 499 6.98 -10.31 -29.35
CA GLN A 499 6.02 -9.22 -29.32
C GLN A 499 6.10 -8.47 -27.98
N MET A 500 6.14 -7.15 -28.04
CA MET A 500 6.15 -6.25 -26.89
C MET A 500 4.91 -5.39 -26.90
N LEU A 501 4.27 -5.21 -25.76
CA LEU A 501 3.04 -4.44 -25.61
C LEU A 501 3.22 -3.36 -24.55
N ALA A 502 2.93 -2.10 -24.89
CA ALA A 502 2.83 -1.01 -23.92
C ALA A 502 1.46 -0.34 -24.01
N PHE A 503 0.81 -0.19 -22.86
CA PHE A 503 -0.44 0.54 -22.71
C PHE A 503 -0.14 1.99 -22.33
N ASN A 504 -0.88 2.96 -22.91
CA ASN A 504 -0.65 4.39 -22.73
C ASN A 504 0.83 4.75 -22.95
N ALA A 505 1.36 4.27 -24.08
CA ALA A 505 2.77 4.36 -24.41
C ALA A 505 3.20 5.82 -24.62
N PRO A 506 4.33 6.25 -24.02
CA PRO A 506 4.94 7.54 -24.36
C PRO A 506 5.30 7.59 -25.86
N GLU A 507 5.37 8.80 -26.44
CA GLU A 507 5.62 8.94 -27.88
C GLU A 507 6.97 8.34 -28.31
N GLU A 508 7.97 8.35 -27.43
CA GLU A 508 9.28 7.73 -27.68
C GLU A 508 9.23 6.21 -27.87
N PHE A 509 8.12 5.54 -27.58
CA PHE A 509 7.97 4.09 -27.83
C PHE A 509 7.50 3.78 -29.27
N PHE A 510 7.06 4.81 -30.01
CA PHE A 510 6.65 4.66 -31.40
C PHE A 510 7.87 4.82 -32.33
N ARG A 511 8.70 3.79 -32.39
CA ARG A 511 9.93 3.72 -33.21
C ARG A 511 9.63 3.43 -34.67
N GLU A 512 10.65 3.56 -35.52
CA GLU A 512 10.56 3.15 -36.94
C GLU A 512 11.04 1.71 -37.12
N VAL A 513 10.55 1.05 -38.18
CA VAL A 513 11.00 -0.29 -38.58
C VAL A 513 12.47 -0.21 -39.01
N GLY A 514 13.30 -1.05 -38.41
CA GLY A 514 14.74 -1.07 -38.63
C GLY A 514 15.55 -0.38 -37.53
N ASP A 515 14.90 0.34 -36.59
CA ASP A 515 15.61 0.92 -35.44
C ASP A 515 16.23 -0.18 -34.57
N GLU A 516 17.44 0.08 -34.09
CA GLU A 516 18.06 -0.70 -33.04
C GLU A 516 17.71 -0.07 -31.66
N VAL A 517 17.22 -0.88 -30.74
CA VAL A 517 16.71 -0.43 -29.45
C VAL A 517 17.16 -1.32 -28.31
N SER A 518 17.23 -0.73 -27.12
CA SER A 518 17.27 -1.47 -25.85
C SER A 518 15.88 -1.45 -25.23
N ALA A 519 15.38 -2.59 -24.78
CA ALA A 519 14.04 -2.72 -24.21
C ALA A 519 14.06 -3.32 -22.80
N TRP A 520 13.34 -2.70 -21.86
CA TRP A 520 13.04 -3.24 -20.54
C TRP A 520 11.60 -3.74 -20.53
N PHE A 521 11.42 -4.99 -20.18
CA PHE A 521 10.11 -5.63 -20.27
C PHE A 521 9.91 -6.69 -19.19
N GLN A 522 8.65 -7.01 -18.92
CA GLN A 522 8.24 -8.13 -18.09
C GLN A 522 7.69 -9.22 -19.01
N PRO A 523 8.22 -10.45 -18.97
CA PRO A 523 7.66 -11.57 -19.69
C PRO A 523 6.24 -11.87 -19.21
N THR A 524 5.30 -12.07 -20.14
CA THR A 524 3.89 -12.33 -19.83
C THR A 524 3.28 -13.31 -20.84
N VAL A 525 2.14 -13.89 -20.50
CA VAL A 525 1.34 -14.72 -21.42
C VAL A 525 0.07 -13.97 -21.79
N ASN A 526 -0.20 -13.92 -23.06
CA ASN A 526 -1.49 -13.53 -23.60
C ASN A 526 -2.32 -14.79 -23.88
N GLU A 527 -3.50 -14.88 -23.27
CA GLU A 527 -4.47 -15.94 -23.51
C GLU A 527 -5.65 -15.38 -24.31
N TRP A 528 -5.82 -15.84 -25.52
CA TRP A 528 -6.93 -15.46 -26.37
C TRP A 528 -7.56 -16.68 -27.04
N GLN A 529 -8.86 -16.89 -26.83
CA GLN A 529 -9.62 -18.02 -27.40
C GLN A 529 -8.96 -19.40 -27.15
N GLY A 530 -8.35 -19.60 -25.98
CA GLY A 530 -7.68 -20.83 -25.60
C GLY A 530 -6.27 -21.01 -26.19
N MET A 531 -5.78 -20.05 -26.97
CA MET A 531 -4.38 -20.01 -27.41
C MET A 531 -3.55 -19.16 -26.45
N ARG A 532 -2.40 -19.70 -26.04
CA ARG A 532 -1.41 -19.00 -25.24
C ARG A 532 -0.27 -18.51 -26.14
N SER A 533 0.17 -17.29 -25.96
CA SER A 533 1.35 -16.75 -26.62
C SER A 533 2.19 -15.96 -25.62
N VAL A 534 3.50 -16.14 -25.67
CA VAL A 534 4.43 -15.40 -24.83
C VAL A 534 4.68 -14.03 -25.46
N GLU A 535 4.55 -12.98 -24.66
CA GLU A 535 4.76 -11.58 -25.04
C GLU A 535 5.57 -10.87 -23.95
N GLY A 536 6.10 -9.68 -24.24
CA GLY A 536 6.71 -8.79 -23.25
C GLY A 536 5.80 -7.60 -22.95
N ARG A 537 5.56 -7.30 -21.68
CA ARG A 537 5.00 -6.02 -21.27
C ARG A 537 6.13 -4.99 -21.25
N LEU A 538 6.17 -4.11 -22.24
CA LEU A 538 7.23 -3.11 -22.39
C LEU A 538 7.10 -2.02 -21.31
N LEU A 539 8.19 -1.72 -20.61
CA LEU A 539 8.26 -0.73 -19.54
C LEU A 539 9.10 0.49 -19.93
N HIS A 540 10.14 0.28 -20.73
CA HIS A 540 11.02 1.35 -21.21
C HIS A 540 11.69 0.93 -22.51
N LEU A 541 11.96 1.91 -23.37
CA LEU A 541 12.60 1.74 -24.67
C LEU A 541 13.63 2.85 -24.87
N ALA A 542 14.90 2.50 -25.11
CA ALA A 542 15.98 3.46 -25.36
C ALA A 542 16.68 3.20 -26.69
#